data_4e33d1fbea862e30f1da1a83c68155dc
#
_entry.id   4e33d1fbea862e30f1da1a83c68155dc
#
_cell.length_a   1.000
_cell.length_b   1.000
_cell.length_c   1.000
_cell.angle_alpha   90.00
_cell.angle_beta   90.00
_cell.angle_gamma   90.00
#
_symmetry.space_group_name_H-M   'P 1'
#
loop_
_entity.id
_entity.type
_entity.pdbx_description
1 polymer ?
#
loop_
_entity_poly.entity_id
_entity_poly.type
_entity_poly.pdbx_seq_one_letter_code
_entity_poly.pdbx_strand_id
1 'polypeptide(L)'
;TSGATASITSSPTTTSFATTIPVGSFTLNETITGGTSGATTTVSAVQDLSDTQSTIDMLSAVVTRTGTDFEITRLSRSEFLNIPTKTQTGRPNQFFLDRQISPVLKIWPVPDNNTDVIKFNRLTRIDDADAFTNTVDIPFRFYPCLAAGLAYYLSMKRSPQLMAPLKAIYEEEMLRAMEEDRDRASFKISPPSYQYGL
;
A
#
# COMPACT_ATOMS: atom_id res chain seq x y z
N THR A 1 -2.85 20.60 -21.18
CA THR A 1 -4.07 19.99 -20.60
C THR A 1 -4.14 18.52 -20.98
N SER A 2 -4.32 17.64 -19.98
CA SER A 2 -4.31 16.17 -20.17
C SER A 2 -5.56 15.65 -20.92
N GLY A 3 -6.62 16.46 -21.01
CA GLY A 3 -7.93 16.01 -21.51
C GLY A 3 -8.66 15.05 -20.56
N ALA A 4 -8.16 14.88 -19.35
CA ALA A 4 -8.81 14.03 -18.35
C ALA A 4 -10.14 14.65 -17.88
N THR A 5 -11.15 13.82 -17.73
CA THR A 5 -12.48 14.20 -17.25
C THR A 5 -12.90 13.34 -16.08
N ALA A 6 -13.59 13.95 -15.13
CA ALA A 6 -14.18 13.26 -13.99
C ALA A 6 -15.46 13.96 -13.54
N SER A 7 -16.41 13.22 -13.01
CA SER A 7 -17.63 13.79 -12.42
C SER A 7 -17.46 13.95 -10.92
N ILE A 8 -17.87 15.11 -10.40
CA ILE A 8 -17.85 15.37 -8.95
C ILE A 8 -19.00 14.59 -8.33
N THR A 9 -18.69 13.72 -7.34
CA THR A 9 -19.67 12.86 -6.65
C THR A 9 -20.10 13.39 -5.28
N SER A 10 -19.45 14.46 -4.81
CA SER A 10 -19.82 15.13 -3.55
C SER A 10 -19.83 16.65 -3.74
N SER A 11 -20.56 17.37 -2.88
CA SER A 11 -20.45 18.82 -2.85
C SER A 11 -19.01 19.22 -2.55
N PRO A 12 -18.36 20.00 -3.43
CA PRO A 12 -16.99 20.41 -3.20
C PRO A 12 -16.95 21.35 -1.99
N THR A 13 -16.17 21.03 -1.00
CA THR A 13 -15.65 22.02 -0.07
C THR A 13 -14.54 22.80 -0.77
N THR A 14 -14.17 23.97 -0.28
CA THR A 14 -13.22 24.90 -0.94
C THR A 14 -11.86 24.29 -1.25
N THR A 15 -11.54 23.07 -0.78
CA THR A 15 -10.20 22.47 -0.83
C THR A 15 -10.13 21.03 -1.32
N SER A 16 -11.26 20.30 -1.35
CA SER A 16 -11.25 18.92 -1.83
C SER A 16 -12.58 18.51 -2.42
N PHE A 17 -12.57 17.65 -3.40
CA PHE A 17 -13.76 17.05 -3.99
C PHE A 17 -13.48 15.57 -4.33
N ALA A 18 -14.48 14.73 -4.13
CA ALA A 18 -14.43 13.35 -4.60
C ALA A 18 -14.91 13.31 -6.06
N THR A 19 -14.24 12.52 -6.87
CA THR A 19 -14.59 12.31 -8.26
C THR A 19 -14.94 10.84 -8.51
N THR A 20 -15.70 10.57 -9.55
CA THR A 20 -15.75 9.24 -10.16
C THR A 20 -14.37 8.88 -10.73
N ILE A 21 -14.17 7.62 -11.11
CA ILE A 21 -12.94 7.20 -11.78
C ILE A 21 -12.69 8.14 -12.96
N PRO A 22 -11.59 8.89 -13.01
CA PRO A 22 -11.32 9.81 -14.09
C PRO A 22 -11.05 9.04 -15.40
N VAL A 23 -11.54 9.59 -16.51
CA VAL A 23 -11.14 9.13 -17.83
C VAL A 23 -9.90 9.91 -18.24
N GLY A 24 -8.74 9.25 -18.18
CA GLY A 24 -7.42 9.88 -18.39
C GLY A 24 -6.69 10.13 -17.06
N SER A 25 -5.48 10.65 -17.15
CA SER A 25 -4.64 11.01 -16.00
C SER A 25 -4.46 12.51 -15.89
N PHE A 26 -4.59 13.04 -14.66
CA PHE A 26 -4.27 14.43 -14.37
C PHE A 26 -2.76 14.61 -14.23
N THR A 27 -2.26 15.77 -14.62
CA THR A 27 -0.85 16.12 -14.41
C THR A 27 -0.69 17.14 -13.29
N LEU A 28 0.44 17.09 -12.58
CA LEU A 28 0.74 18.06 -11.52
C LEU A 28 0.73 19.48 -12.09
N ASN A 29 0.14 20.43 -11.36
CA ASN A 29 -0.07 21.82 -11.75
C ASN A 29 -1.03 22.03 -12.94
N GLU A 30 -1.76 20.99 -13.38
CA GLU A 30 -2.82 21.16 -14.36
C GLU A 30 -4.00 21.94 -13.76
N THR A 31 -4.56 22.86 -14.53
CA THR A 31 -5.73 23.64 -14.11
C THR A 31 -7.01 22.87 -14.46
N ILE A 32 -7.82 22.59 -13.43
CA ILE A 32 -9.16 22.02 -13.61
C ILE A 32 -10.17 23.17 -13.59
N THR A 33 -11.05 23.18 -14.59
CA THR A 33 -12.12 24.19 -14.70
C THR A 33 -13.47 23.51 -14.58
N GLY A 34 -14.30 23.96 -13.65
CA GLY A 34 -15.67 23.47 -13.49
C GLY A 34 -16.51 23.89 -14.69
N GLY A 35 -17.04 22.92 -15.46
CA GLY A 35 -17.78 23.17 -16.70
C GLY A 35 -19.01 24.06 -16.53
N THR A 36 -19.67 24.01 -15.38
CA THR A 36 -20.89 24.79 -15.10
C THR A 36 -20.59 26.05 -14.28
N SER A 37 -19.66 25.98 -13.34
CA SER A 37 -19.37 27.09 -12.43
C SER A 37 -18.29 28.03 -12.93
N GLY A 38 -17.46 27.59 -13.89
CA GLY A 38 -16.27 28.31 -14.32
C GLY A 38 -15.17 28.41 -13.24
N ALA A 39 -15.37 27.84 -12.07
CA ALA A 39 -14.40 27.83 -11.00
C ALA A 39 -13.15 27.04 -11.41
N THR A 40 -11.96 27.56 -11.10
CA THR A 40 -10.70 26.93 -11.44
C THR A 40 -9.94 26.54 -10.19
N THR A 41 -9.24 25.41 -10.25
CA THR A 41 -8.25 24.97 -9.27
C THR A 41 -7.09 24.29 -9.96
N THR A 42 -5.96 24.20 -9.30
CA THR A 42 -4.81 23.46 -9.84
C THR A 42 -4.64 22.13 -9.11
N VAL A 43 -4.17 21.14 -9.84
CA VAL A 43 -3.82 19.83 -9.25
C VAL A 43 -2.55 20.00 -8.43
N SER A 44 -2.67 20.00 -7.10
CA SER A 44 -1.55 20.17 -6.17
C SER A 44 -0.82 18.86 -5.86
N ALA A 45 -1.48 17.73 -6.02
CA ALA A 45 -0.87 16.40 -5.91
C ALA A 45 -1.59 15.43 -6.85
N VAL A 46 -0.81 14.66 -7.58
CA VAL A 46 -1.29 13.49 -8.33
C VAL A 46 -0.78 12.28 -7.57
N GLN A 47 -1.67 11.58 -6.89
CA GLN A 47 -1.35 10.25 -6.43
C GLN A 47 -1.64 9.31 -7.59
N ASP A 48 -0.60 8.74 -8.15
CA ASP A 48 -0.74 7.71 -9.18
C ASP A 48 -1.31 6.45 -8.52
N LEU A 49 -2.63 6.33 -8.57
CA LEU A 49 -3.36 5.12 -8.19
C LEU A 49 -3.37 4.10 -9.35
N SER A 50 -2.67 4.40 -10.45
CA SER A 50 -2.49 3.48 -11.56
C SER A 50 -1.53 2.33 -11.26
N ASP A 51 -0.97 2.32 -10.05
CA ASP A 51 -0.31 1.13 -9.53
C ASP A 51 -1.37 0.03 -9.41
N THR A 52 -1.51 -0.72 -10.49
CA THR A 52 -2.47 -1.82 -10.67
C THR A 52 -2.20 -2.99 -9.72
N GLN A 53 -1.13 -2.91 -8.94
CA GLN A 53 -0.79 -3.89 -7.93
C GLN A 53 -1.80 -3.82 -6.79
N SER A 54 -2.60 -4.86 -6.67
CA SER A 54 -3.57 -4.96 -5.60
C SER A 54 -2.88 -4.98 -4.24
N THR A 55 -3.21 -4.02 -3.39
CA THR A 55 -2.75 -4.00 -1.99
C THR A 55 -3.34 -5.21 -1.26
N ILE A 56 -2.47 -6.05 -0.71
CA ILE A 56 -2.86 -7.22 0.08
C ILE A 56 -3.08 -6.80 1.53
N ASP A 57 -2.14 -6.04 2.08
CA ASP A 57 -2.19 -5.56 3.47
C ASP A 57 -1.42 -4.25 3.65
N MET A 58 -1.65 -3.59 4.77
CA MET A 58 -0.91 -2.43 5.23
C MET A 58 -0.20 -2.80 6.54
N LEU A 59 1.12 -2.66 6.56
CA LEU A 59 1.95 -3.08 7.69
C LEU A 59 2.03 -2.00 8.76
N SER A 60 2.34 -0.78 8.36
CA SER A 60 2.49 0.37 9.24
C SER A 60 2.08 1.65 8.52
N ALA A 61 1.66 2.64 9.26
CA ALA A 61 1.34 3.94 8.71
C ALA A 61 1.64 5.07 9.71
N VAL A 62 1.93 6.24 9.17
CA VAL A 62 2.13 7.47 9.93
C VAL A 62 1.35 8.61 9.28
N VAL A 63 0.93 9.57 10.08
CA VAL A 63 0.36 10.84 9.61
C VAL A 63 1.39 11.94 9.80
N THR A 64 1.77 12.58 8.71
CA THR A 64 2.63 13.76 8.74
C THR A 64 1.77 15.00 8.88
N ARG A 65 1.93 15.75 9.97
CA ARG A 65 1.28 17.04 10.19
C ARG A 65 2.34 18.08 10.52
N THR A 66 2.35 19.18 9.80
CA THR A 66 3.34 20.27 9.98
C THR A 66 4.80 19.80 10.01
N GLY A 67 5.14 18.82 9.15
CA GLY A 67 6.49 18.27 9.03
C GLY A 67 6.87 17.23 10.10
N THR A 68 5.97 16.91 11.03
CA THR A 68 6.19 15.88 12.04
C THR A 68 5.38 14.64 11.75
N ASP A 69 6.02 13.49 11.82
CA ASP A 69 5.39 12.17 11.61
C ASP A 69 4.86 11.62 12.94
N PHE A 70 3.58 11.23 12.94
CA PHE A 70 2.90 10.60 14.07
C PHE A 70 2.45 9.21 13.67
N GLU A 71 2.88 8.21 14.42
CA GLU A 71 2.46 6.84 14.18
C GLU A 71 0.95 6.67 14.41
N ILE A 72 0.29 5.90 13.55
CA ILE A 72 -1.13 5.56 13.67
C ILE A 72 -1.27 4.06 13.92
N THR A 73 -2.13 3.72 14.88
CA THR A 73 -2.32 2.33 15.32
C THR A 73 -3.33 1.59 14.45
N ARG A 74 -3.02 0.36 14.10
CA ARG A 74 -3.94 -0.51 13.36
C ARG A 74 -5.03 -1.03 14.29
N LEU A 75 -6.29 -0.95 13.84
CA LEU A 75 -7.44 -1.53 14.51
C LEU A 75 -7.88 -2.84 13.84
N SER A 76 -8.43 -3.72 14.64
CA SER A 76 -9.22 -4.85 14.16
C SER A 76 -10.61 -4.39 13.71
N ARG A 77 -11.33 -5.26 12.97
CA ARG A 77 -12.72 -4.98 12.55
C ARG A 77 -13.65 -4.72 13.73
N SER A 78 -13.51 -5.49 14.81
CA SER A 78 -14.34 -5.35 16.03
C SER A 78 -14.06 -4.04 16.75
N GLU A 79 -12.79 -3.67 16.90
CA GLU A 79 -12.41 -2.39 17.53
C GLU A 79 -12.93 -1.21 16.73
N PHE A 80 -12.79 -1.24 15.39
CA PHE A 80 -13.34 -0.20 14.54
C PHE A 80 -14.88 -0.11 14.62
N LEU A 81 -15.59 -1.24 14.73
CA LEU A 81 -17.04 -1.26 14.92
C LEU A 81 -17.47 -0.67 16.27
N ASN A 82 -16.67 -0.89 17.30
CA ASN A 82 -16.95 -0.40 18.66
C ASN A 82 -16.71 1.10 18.86
N ILE A 83 -16.13 1.79 17.87
CA ILE A 83 -15.97 3.25 17.94
C ILE A 83 -17.36 3.89 17.95
N PRO A 84 -17.73 4.60 19.04
CA PRO A 84 -19.09 5.14 19.19
C PRO A 84 -19.39 6.27 18.20
N THR A 85 -18.41 7.15 17.95
CA THR A 85 -18.57 8.31 17.07
C THR A 85 -17.56 8.24 15.92
N LYS A 86 -17.97 7.61 14.81
CA LYS A 86 -17.11 7.43 13.63
C LYS A 86 -16.84 8.71 12.84
N THR A 87 -17.68 9.72 13.04
CA THR A 87 -17.61 11.03 12.38
C THR A 87 -16.82 12.07 13.18
N GLN A 88 -16.25 11.68 14.32
CA GLN A 88 -15.39 12.57 15.10
C GLN A 88 -14.24 13.08 14.24
N THR A 89 -14.03 14.39 14.22
CA THR A 89 -12.93 15.05 13.50
C THR A 89 -11.72 15.27 14.39
N GLY A 90 -10.55 15.24 13.81
CA GLY A 90 -9.30 15.47 14.52
C GLY A 90 -8.10 14.91 13.76
N ARG A 91 -6.92 14.93 14.41
CA ARG A 91 -5.75 14.27 13.85
C ARG A 91 -5.95 12.75 13.89
N PRO A 92 -5.84 12.07 12.74
CA PRO A 92 -5.91 10.61 12.70
C PRO A 92 -4.84 9.96 13.60
N ASN A 93 -5.25 8.98 14.38
CA ASN A 93 -4.36 8.21 15.25
C ASN A 93 -4.58 6.70 15.14
N GLN A 94 -5.61 6.29 14.41
CA GLN A 94 -5.96 4.89 14.19
C GLN A 94 -6.39 4.66 12.75
N PHE A 95 -6.14 3.43 12.26
CA PHE A 95 -6.61 3.01 10.95
C PHE A 95 -7.15 1.58 10.97
N PHE A 96 -8.08 1.31 10.09
CA PHE A 96 -8.60 -0.03 9.81
C PHE A 96 -8.54 -0.28 8.30
N LEU A 97 -7.93 -1.39 7.90
CA LEU A 97 -7.91 -1.84 6.51
C LEU A 97 -8.97 -2.92 6.30
N ASP A 98 -9.98 -2.60 5.50
CA ASP A 98 -11.00 -3.56 5.07
C ASP A 98 -10.48 -4.30 3.83
N ARG A 99 -9.99 -5.52 4.03
CA ARG A 99 -9.38 -6.37 2.99
C ARG A 99 -10.45 -7.07 2.17
N GLN A 100 -11.06 -6.34 1.27
CA GLN A 100 -11.97 -6.86 0.24
C GLN A 100 -11.21 -7.03 -1.08
N ILE A 101 -11.92 -7.39 -2.17
CA ILE A 101 -11.35 -7.42 -3.52
C ILE A 101 -10.71 -6.07 -3.88
N SER A 102 -11.37 -4.98 -3.49
CA SER A 102 -10.79 -3.63 -3.52
C SER A 102 -10.59 -3.18 -2.07
N PRO A 103 -9.37 -3.22 -1.53
CA PRO A 103 -9.11 -2.85 -0.14
C PRO A 103 -9.47 -1.39 0.13
N VAL A 104 -10.12 -1.15 1.27
CA VAL A 104 -10.52 0.19 1.70
C VAL A 104 -9.84 0.54 3.01
N LEU A 105 -9.06 1.62 2.99
CA LEU A 105 -8.47 2.19 4.19
C LEU A 105 -9.47 3.12 4.87
N LYS A 106 -9.78 2.84 6.12
CA LYS A 106 -10.59 3.69 6.99
C LYS A 106 -9.71 4.24 8.10
N ILE A 107 -9.71 5.53 8.28
CA ILE A 107 -8.94 6.23 9.31
C ILE A 107 -9.85 6.89 10.32
N TRP A 108 -9.40 6.96 11.56
CA TRP A 108 -10.13 7.59 12.64
C TRP A 108 -9.16 8.29 13.61
N PRO A 109 -9.49 9.48 14.12
CA PRO A 109 -10.59 10.39 13.71
C PRO A 109 -10.51 10.82 12.24
N VAL A 110 -11.63 11.35 11.73
CA VAL A 110 -11.66 11.94 10.38
C VAL A 110 -10.74 13.17 10.37
N PRO A 111 -9.84 13.32 9.39
CA PRO A 111 -8.96 14.47 9.33
C PRO A 111 -9.72 15.80 9.42
N ASP A 112 -9.22 16.70 10.25
CA ASP A 112 -9.77 18.05 10.47
C ASP A 112 -9.14 19.09 9.54
N ASN A 113 -8.14 18.69 8.75
CA ASN A 113 -7.47 19.54 7.77
C ASN A 113 -7.12 18.74 6.51
N ASN A 114 -6.74 19.46 5.46
CA ASN A 114 -6.36 18.90 4.15
C ASN A 114 -4.84 18.88 3.91
N THR A 115 -4.05 19.24 4.91
CA THR A 115 -2.58 19.29 4.82
C THR A 115 -1.91 18.07 5.41
N ASP A 116 -2.67 17.20 6.08
CA ASP A 116 -2.16 15.95 6.59
C ASP A 116 -1.86 14.97 5.46
N VAL A 117 -0.68 14.35 5.53
CA VAL A 117 -0.24 13.35 4.56
C VAL A 117 -0.12 12.00 5.28
N ILE A 118 -0.76 10.98 4.75
CA ILE A 118 -0.62 9.61 5.26
C ILE A 118 0.49 8.93 4.47
N LYS A 119 1.54 8.48 5.16
CA LYS A 119 2.60 7.62 4.62
C LYS A 119 2.41 6.23 5.19
N PHE A 120 2.54 5.22 4.36
CA PHE A 120 2.34 3.84 4.81
C PHE A 120 3.21 2.85 4.06
N ASN A 121 3.52 1.74 4.72
CA ASN A 121 4.11 0.58 4.11
C ASN A 121 3.02 -0.43 3.79
N ARG A 122 2.92 -0.82 2.54
CA ARG A 122 1.92 -1.80 2.09
C ARG A 122 2.57 -3.05 1.53
N LEU A 123 1.88 -4.16 1.67
CA LEU A 123 2.18 -5.39 0.98
C LEU A 123 1.35 -5.44 -0.30
N THR A 124 2.01 -5.52 -1.44
CA THR A 124 1.37 -5.62 -2.75
C THR A 124 1.53 -7.02 -3.32
N ARG A 125 0.63 -7.41 -4.20
CA ARG A 125 0.81 -8.61 -5.00
C ARG A 125 1.93 -8.37 -6.02
N ILE A 126 2.75 -9.38 -6.25
CA ILE A 126 3.73 -9.37 -7.34
C ILE A 126 2.96 -9.36 -8.67
N ASP A 127 3.36 -8.50 -9.60
CA ASP A 127 2.74 -8.45 -10.92
C ASP A 127 3.00 -9.74 -11.72
N ASP A 128 1.97 -10.17 -12.42
CA ASP A 128 2.08 -11.29 -13.34
C ASP A 128 2.86 -10.85 -14.61
N ALA A 129 3.70 -11.72 -15.13
CA ALA A 129 4.31 -11.52 -16.44
C ALA A 129 3.28 -11.88 -17.52
N ASP A 130 2.38 -10.96 -17.85
CA ASP A 130 1.28 -11.18 -18.80
C ASP A 130 1.75 -11.54 -20.21
N ALA A 131 2.92 -11.06 -20.62
CA ALA A 131 3.49 -11.32 -21.92
C ALA A 131 4.98 -11.67 -21.81
N PHE A 132 5.51 -12.41 -22.78
CA PHE A 132 6.91 -12.81 -22.78
C PHE A 132 7.91 -11.63 -22.88
N THR A 133 7.42 -10.46 -23.25
CA THR A 133 8.18 -9.21 -23.30
C THR A 133 8.28 -8.48 -21.96
N ASN A 134 7.44 -8.86 -21.01
CA ASN A 134 7.43 -8.24 -19.68
C ASN A 134 8.45 -8.93 -18.76
N THR A 135 9.11 -8.13 -17.94
CA THR A 135 9.98 -8.63 -16.89
C THR A 135 9.17 -8.94 -15.63
N VAL A 136 9.52 -10.02 -14.96
CA VAL A 136 8.90 -10.39 -13.69
C VAL A 136 9.37 -9.41 -12.61
N ASP A 137 8.47 -8.86 -11.83
CA ASP A 137 8.78 -7.96 -10.70
C ASP A 137 9.21 -8.77 -9.46
N ILE A 138 10.34 -9.47 -9.59
CA ILE A 138 10.90 -10.30 -8.53
C ILE A 138 12.37 -9.89 -8.30
N PRO A 139 12.79 -9.67 -7.03
CA PRO A 139 14.20 -9.44 -6.73
C PRO A 139 15.11 -10.57 -7.23
N PHE A 140 16.29 -10.23 -7.70
CA PHE A 140 17.23 -11.19 -8.32
C PHE A 140 17.55 -12.39 -7.44
N ARG A 141 17.53 -12.24 -6.10
CA ARG A 141 17.77 -13.32 -5.13
C ARG A 141 16.73 -14.45 -5.20
N PHE A 142 15.53 -14.17 -5.75
CA PHE A 142 14.49 -15.17 -5.94
C PHE A 142 14.51 -15.85 -7.30
N TYR A 143 15.38 -15.45 -8.25
CA TYR A 143 15.45 -16.09 -9.57
C TYR A 143 15.80 -17.58 -9.53
N PRO A 144 16.78 -18.04 -8.72
CA PRO A 144 17.04 -19.48 -8.60
C PRO A 144 15.81 -20.26 -8.08
N CYS A 145 15.14 -19.70 -7.09
CA CYS A 145 13.89 -20.26 -6.54
C CYS A 145 12.77 -20.32 -7.59
N LEU A 146 12.58 -19.25 -8.38
CA LEU A 146 11.60 -19.24 -9.47
C LEU A 146 11.88 -20.30 -10.51
N ALA A 147 13.14 -20.44 -10.94
CA ALA A 147 13.56 -21.46 -11.91
C ALA A 147 13.35 -22.89 -11.39
N ALA A 148 13.73 -23.14 -10.13
CA ALA A 148 13.55 -24.43 -9.48
C ALA A 148 12.04 -24.75 -9.28
N GLY A 149 11.24 -23.77 -8.87
CA GLY A 149 9.81 -23.91 -8.74
C GLY A 149 9.12 -24.22 -10.06
N LEU A 150 9.49 -23.51 -11.13
CA LEU A 150 8.95 -23.80 -12.47
C LEU A 150 9.31 -25.21 -12.92
N ALA A 151 10.54 -25.65 -12.72
CA ALA A 151 10.98 -27.01 -13.04
C ALA A 151 10.18 -28.05 -12.24
N TYR A 152 9.95 -27.83 -10.96
CA TYR A 152 9.12 -28.68 -10.12
C TYR A 152 7.68 -28.77 -10.64
N TYR A 153 7.01 -27.66 -10.94
CA TYR A 153 5.63 -27.66 -11.46
C TYR A 153 5.53 -28.32 -12.84
N LEU A 154 6.51 -28.12 -13.71
CA LEU A 154 6.56 -28.79 -15.01
C LEU A 154 6.75 -30.30 -14.88
N SER A 155 7.54 -30.75 -13.88
CA SER A 155 7.78 -32.17 -13.65
C SER A 155 6.52 -32.94 -13.29
N MET A 156 5.53 -32.31 -12.63
CA MET A 156 4.25 -32.94 -12.31
C MET A 156 3.52 -33.47 -13.55
N LYS A 157 3.67 -32.78 -14.69
CA LYS A 157 3.02 -33.17 -15.94
C LYS A 157 3.91 -34.01 -16.85
N ARG A 158 5.23 -33.77 -16.86
CA ARG A 158 6.14 -34.32 -17.86
C ARG A 158 7.02 -35.44 -17.36
N SER A 159 7.41 -35.42 -16.07
CA SER A 159 8.38 -36.36 -15.50
C SER A 159 8.11 -36.57 -14.00
N PRO A 160 7.03 -37.27 -13.62
CA PRO A 160 6.67 -37.42 -12.20
C PRO A 160 7.75 -38.02 -11.32
N GLN A 161 8.64 -38.84 -11.90
CA GLN A 161 9.80 -39.43 -11.21
C GLN A 161 10.82 -38.40 -10.70
N LEU A 162 10.88 -37.22 -11.31
CA LEU A 162 11.76 -36.11 -10.91
C LEU A 162 11.12 -35.13 -9.93
N MET A 163 9.85 -35.32 -9.59
CA MET A 163 9.10 -34.40 -8.75
C MET A 163 9.71 -34.26 -7.35
N ALA A 164 10.07 -35.35 -6.70
CA ALA A 164 10.59 -35.33 -5.34
C ALA A 164 11.96 -34.61 -5.22
N PRO A 165 12.96 -34.91 -6.06
CA PRO A 165 14.23 -34.17 -5.99
C PRO A 165 14.09 -32.70 -6.41
N LEU A 166 13.26 -32.37 -7.40
CA LEU A 166 13.04 -30.99 -7.80
C LEU A 166 12.30 -30.18 -6.74
N LYS A 167 11.37 -30.80 -5.99
CA LYS A 167 10.74 -30.18 -4.84
C LYS A 167 11.76 -29.83 -3.76
N ALA A 168 12.66 -30.74 -3.42
CA ALA A 168 13.69 -30.48 -2.41
C ALA A 168 14.60 -29.30 -2.80
N ILE A 169 15.01 -29.22 -4.06
CA ILE A 169 15.82 -28.08 -4.58
C ILE A 169 15.02 -26.79 -4.48
N TYR A 170 13.76 -26.79 -4.87
CA TYR A 170 12.89 -25.61 -4.77
C TYR A 170 12.76 -25.11 -3.32
N GLU A 171 12.50 -26.02 -2.37
CA GLU A 171 12.38 -25.67 -0.96
C GLU A 171 13.69 -25.11 -0.38
N GLU A 172 14.84 -25.67 -0.76
CA GLU A 172 16.16 -25.18 -0.35
C GLU A 172 16.43 -23.77 -0.90
N GLU A 173 16.20 -23.54 -2.18
CA GLU A 173 16.40 -22.22 -2.81
C GLU A 173 15.43 -21.18 -2.25
N MET A 174 14.18 -21.57 -1.92
CA MET A 174 13.22 -20.69 -1.27
C MET A 174 13.70 -20.27 0.12
N LEU A 175 14.16 -21.21 0.93
CA LEU A 175 14.69 -20.91 2.27
C LEU A 175 15.89 -19.98 2.18
N ARG A 176 16.82 -20.21 1.25
CA ARG A 176 17.99 -19.35 1.03
C ARG A 176 17.58 -17.93 0.65
N ALA A 177 16.64 -17.79 -0.29
CA ALA A 177 16.14 -16.49 -0.73
C ALA A 177 15.42 -15.74 0.42
N MET A 178 14.64 -16.44 1.22
CA MET A 178 13.94 -15.85 2.38
C MET A 178 14.91 -15.42 3.49
N GLU A 179 16.00 -16.17 3.71
CA GLU A 179 17.04 -15.77 4.68
C GLU A 179 17.80 -14.54 4.23
N GLU A 180 18.08 -14.42 2.92
CA GLU A 180 18.72 -13.24 2.36
C GLU A 180 17.80 -12.01 2.40
N ASP A 181 16.50 -12.21 2.23
CA ASP A 181 15.48 -11.14 2.24
C ASP A 181 15.15 -10.65 3.66
N ARG A 182 15.54 -11.39 4.67
CA ARG A 182 15.23 -11.03 6.06
C ARG A 182 15.81 -9.68 6.44
N ASP A 183 14.99 -8.81 7.03
CA ASP A 183 15.47 -7.58 7.65
C ASP A 183 16.50 -7.87 8.75
N ARG A 184 17.67 -7.23 8.63
CA ARG A 184 18.78 -7.37 9.57
C ARG A 184 18.81 -6.26 10.61
N ALA A 185 17.65 -5.70 10.97
CA ALA A 185 17.57 -4.69 12.03
C ALA A 185 18.08 -5.27 13.36
N SER A 186 19.05 -4.59 13.97
CA SER A 186 19.54 -4.96 15.28
C SER A 186 18.54 -4.50 16.35
N PHE A 187 18.01 -5.44 17.12
CA PHE A 187 17.14 -5.13 18.25
C PHE A 187 18.00 -4.84 19.49
N LYS A 188 18.12 -3.56 19.83
CA LYS A 188 18.86 -3.15 21.04
C LYS A 188 17.89 -2.87 22.18
N ILE A 189 17.85 -3.76 23.16
CA ILE A 189 17.16 -3.50 24.43
C ILE A 189 18.12 -2.72 25.34
N SER A 190 17.80 -1.45 25.61
CA SER A 190 18.48 -0.69 26.66
C SER A 190 17.65 -0.82 27.94
N PRO A 191 18.18 -1.40 29.01
CA PRO A 191 17.46 -1.42 30.28
C PRO A 191 17.27 0.03 30.77
N PRO A 192 16.13 0.36 31.40
CA PRO A 192 15.93 1.68 31.97
C PRO A 192 17.02 1.95 33.03
N SER A 193 17.74 3.04 32.87
CA SER A 193 18.70 3.48 33.91
C SER A 193 17.92 4.01 35.10
N TYR A 194 17.79 3.20 36.15
CA TYR A 194 17.33 3.72 37.44
C TYR A 194 18.43 4.63 38.00
N GLN A 195 18.25 5.92 37.93
CA GLN A 195 19.01 6.86 38.72
C GLN A 195 18.48 6.74 40.15
N TYR A 196 19.22 6.03 41.02
CA TYR A 196 19.03 6.17 42.44
C TYR A 196 19.55 7.58 42.80
N GLY A 197 18.62 8.50 43.04
CA GLY A 197 18.97 9.78 43.67
C GLY A 197 19.49 9.52 45.09
N LEU A 198 20.71 9.93 45.34
CA LEU A 198 21.26 10.10 46.68
C LEU A 198 20.81 11.42 47.24
#